data_2a519566267ea00f1fc728c0bd74fdd5
#
_entry.id   2a519566267ea00f1fc728c0bd74fdd5
#
_cell.length_a   1.000
_cell.length_b   1.000
_cell.length_c   1.000
_cell.angle_alpha   90.00
_cell.angle_beta   90.00
_cell.angle_gamma   90.00
#
_symmetry.space_group_name_H-M   'P 1'
#
loop_
_entity.id
_entity.type
_entity.pdbx_description
1 polymer ?
#
loop_
_entity_poly.entity_id
_entity_poly.type
_entity_poly.pdbx_seq_one_letter_code
_entity_poly.pdbx_strand_id
1 'polypeptide(L)'
;KEFFGSSPLSQFMDQTNPLAELTHKRRLSALGPGGLSRDRAGFEVRDVHYTHYGRMCPIETPEGPNIGLISYLASFAKINKYGFIEAPYRKINKETGVVTDEVTYMTADMEDNFYVAQANEPLDENGRFVHSRVVGRYRDEFVELPAERFDYMDVSPKMVVSVATAMIPFLENDDANRALMGANMQRQAVPLLVTESPIV
;
A
#
# COMPACT_ATOMS: atom_id res chain seq x y z
N LYS A 1 24.67 1.45 19.71
CA LYS A 1 24.10 1.57 21.07
C LYS A 1 23.16 2.76 21.22
N GLU A 2 23.57 3.96 20.79
CA GLU A 2 22.82 5.20 20.97
C GLU A 2 21.42 5.18 20.32
N PHE A 3 21.32 4.77 19.06
CA PHE A 3 20.04 4.67 18.35
C PHE A 3 19.06 3.71 19.03
N PHE A 4 19.50 2.49 19.34
CA PHE A 4 18.63 1.49 19.97
C PHE A 4 18.29 1.78 21.43
N GLY A 5 19.08 2.59 22.12
CA GLY A 5 18.88 2.91 23.53
C GLY A 5 18.08 4.18 23.79
N SER A 6 18.09 5.16 22.89
CA SER A 6 17.54 6.49 23.16
C SER A 6 16.63 7.04 22.07
N SER A 7 16.60 6.47 20.87
CA SER A 7 15.73 6.97 19.78
C SER A 7 14.26 6.65 20.06
N PRO A 8 13.33 7.60 19.87
CA PRO A 8 11.89 7.34 19.93
C PRO A 8 11.39 6.36 18.84
N LEU A 9 12.17 6.16 17.78
CA LEU A 9 11.86 5.21 16.69
C LEU A 9 12.21 3.77 17.08
N SER A 10 13.10 3.58 18.06
CA SER A 10 13.41 2.27 18.63
C SER A 10 12.41 1.97 19.74
N GLN A 11 11.54 0.99 19.50
CA GLN A 11 10.42 0.64 20.36
C GLN A 11 10.43 -0.85 20.70
N PHE A 12 9.79 -1.21 21.83
CA PHE A 12 9.45 -2.61 22.07
C PHE A 12 8.58 -3.15 20.96
N MET A 13 8.95 -4.31 20.41
CA MET A 13 8.17 -4.94 19.38
C MET A 13 6.85 -5.47 19.94
N ASP A 14 5.75 -5.17 19.23
CA ASP A 14 4.45 -5.77 19.52
C ASP A 14 4.51 -7.26 19.19
N GLN A 15 4.30 -8.12 20.17
CA GLN A 15 4.43 -9.58 20.07
C GLN A 15 3.15 -10.33 20.45
N THR A 16 1.99 -9.69 20.37
CA THR A 16 0.69 -10.33 20.68
C THR A 16 0.43 -11.53 19.78
N ASN A 17 0.77 -11.41 18.50
CA ASN A 17 0.68 -12.48 17.49
C ASN A 17 1.70 -12.23 16.37
N PRO A 18 1.96 -13.20 15.48
CA PRO A 18 2.92 -13.01 14.39
C PRO A 18 2.58 -11.85 13.44
N LEU A 19 1.30 -11.58 13.20
CA LEU A 19 0.88 -10.47 12.37
C LEU A 19 1.23 -9.12 13.01
N ALA A 20 1.06 -8.99 14.33
CA ALA A 20 1.45 -7.79 15.08
C ALA A 20 2.94 -7.50 14.98
N GLU A 21 3.78 -8.52 15.05
CA GLU A 21 5.23 -8.39 14.84
C GLU A 21 5.57 -7.90 13.44
N LEU A 22 4.98 -8.53 12.41
CA LEU A 22 5.23 -8.17 11.02
C LEU A 22 4.80 -6.74 10.72
N THR A 23 3.61 -6.35 11.15
CA THR A 23 3.08 -5.00 10.93
C THR A 23 3.87 -3.94 11.67
N HIS A 24 4.36 -4.23 12.88
CA HIS A 24 5.23 -3.31 13.61
C HIS A 24 6.53 -3.03 12.85
N LYS A 25 7.14 -4.04 12.23
CA LYS A 25 8.36 -3.89 11.42
C LYS A 25 8.13 -3.08 10.14
N ARG A 26 6.91 -3.00 9.66
CA ARG A 26 6.51 -2.27 8.46
C ARG A 26 5.85 -0.91 8.73
N ARG A 27 5.94 -0.45 9.96
CA ARG A 27 5.34 0.82 10.39
C ARG A 27 6.12 2.01 9.87
N LEU A 28 5.39 3.03 9.41
CA LEU A 28 5.91 4.33 8.98
C LEU A 28 5.41 5.39 9.95
N SER A 29 6.30 6.29 10.39
CA SER A 29 5.94 7.34 11.33
C SER A 29 6.32 8.71 10.77
N ALA A 30 5.41 9.66 10.85
CA ALA A 30 5.67 11.07 10.56
C ALA A 30 6.24 11.81 11.78
N LEU A 31 6.25 11.18 12.94
CA LEU A 31 6.72 11.72 14.22
C LEU A 31 8.20 11.44 14.44
N GLY A 32 8.78 12.11 15.41
CA GLY A 32 10.15 11.87 15.86
C GLY A 32 11.15 12.93 15.40
N PRO A 33 12.45 12.69 15.58
CA PRO A 33 13.51 13.63 15.20
C PRO A 33 13.48 13.95 13.70
N GLY A 34 13.36 15.23 13.35
CA GLY A 34 13.23 15.68 11.96
C GLY A 34 11.83 15.55 11.37
N GLY A 35 10.87 15.05 12.13
CA GLY A 35 9.48 14.90 11.72
C GLY A 35 8.54 15.95 12.34
N LEU A 36 7.25 15.64 12.31
CA LEU A 36 6.19 16.48 12.83
C LEU A 36 5.97 16.24 14.35
N SER A 37 5.36 17.21 15.01
CA SER A 37 4.76 17.02 16.33
C SER A 37 3.24 16.90 16.19
N ARG A 38 2.60 16.18 17.12
CA ARG A 38 1.14 15.98 17.11
C ARG A 38 0.37 17.30 17.09
N ASP A 39 0.82 18.29 17.83
CA ASP A 39 0.15 19.59 17.97
C ASP A 39 0.25 20.45 16.69
N ARG A 40 1.25 20.20 15.87
CA ARG A 40 1.48 20.91 14.60
C ARG A 40 0.95 20.19 13.37
N ALA A 41 0.45 18.98 13.54
CA ALA A 41 -0.07 18.18 12.45
C ALA A 41 -1.54 18.55 12.16
N GLY A 42 -1.77 19.29 11.10
CA GLY A 42 -3.10 19.58 10.59
C GLY A 42 -3.73 18.44 9.78
N PHE A 43 -4.88 18.68 9.19
CA PHE A 43 -5.59 17.69 8.38
C PHE A 43 -4.80 17.29 7.12
N GLU A 44 -4.10 18.22 6.47
CA GLU A 44 -3.38 17.97 5.23
C GLU A 44 -2.33 16.86 5.33
N VAL A 45 -1.58 16.81 6.45
CA VAL A 45 -0.54 15.79 6.66
C VAL A 45 -1.10 14.44 7.08
N ARG A 46 -2.37 14.40 7.49
CA ARG A 46 -3.08 13.18 7.91
C ARG A 46 -3.90 12.55 6.78
N ASP A 47 -4.10 13.27 5.69
CA ASP A 47 -4.89 12.82 4.55
C ASP A 47 -4.13 11.80 3.70
N VAL A 48 -4.90 11.03 2.93
CA VAL A 48 -4.36 10.13 1.92
C VAL A 48 -4.11 10.92 0.64
N HIS A 49 -2.85 10.97 0.24
CA HIS A 49 -2.45 11.60 -1.01
C HIS A 49 -2.41 10.56 -2.14
N TYR A 50 -2.60 10.96 -3.40
CA TYR A 50 -2.58 10.02 -4.53
C TYR A 50 -1.25 9.26 -4.66
N THR A 51 -0.14 9.84 -4.20
CA THR A 51 1.18 9.20 -4.19
C THR A 51 1.29 8.04 -3.20
N HIS A 52 0.32 7.87 -2.31
CA HIS A 52 0.23 6.72 -1.40
C HIS A 52 -0.11 5.42 -2.13
N TYR A 53 -0.66 5.51 -3.33
CA TYR A 53 -1.09 4.35 -4.10
C TYR A 53 0.05 3.34 -4.31
N GLY A 54 -0.16 2.12 -3.83
CA GLY A 54 0.83 1.04 -3.88
C GLY A 54 2.04 1.21 -2.95
N ARG A 55 2.10 2.27 -2.15
CA ARG A 55 3.22 2.60 -1.25
C ARG A 55 2.83 2.59 0.21
N MET A 56 1.80 3.32 0.56
CA MET A 56 1.30 3.40 1.93
C MET A 56 -0.16 2.95 1.96
N CYS A 57 -0.52 2.10 2.91
CA CYS A 57 -1.91 1.65 3.05
C CYS A 57 -2.83 2.83 3.39
N PRO A 58 -3.93 3.04 2.64
CA PRO A 58 -4.87 4.12 2.92
C PRO A 58 -5.83 3.82 4.08
N ILE A 59 -5.87 2.57 4.53
CA ILE A 59 -6.84 2.07 5.52
C ILE A 59 -6.18 1.87 6.89
N GLU A 60 -5.06 1.15 6.95
CA GLU A 60 -4.42 0.82 8.22
C GLU A 60 -3.71 2.02 8.82
N THR A 61 -4.28 2.59 9.88
CA THR A 61 -3.72 3.68 10.68
C THR A 61 -4.29 3.58 12.10
N PRO A 62 -3.59 4.04 13.15
CA PRO A 62 -4.17 4.10 14.48
C PRO A 62 -5.42 4.97 14.54
N GLU A 63 -6.35 4.62 15.42
CA GLU A 63 -7.45 5.49 15.80
C GLU A 63 -6.97 6.47 16.89
N GLY A 64 -7.51 7.69 16.87
CA GLY A 64 -7.21 8.71 17.88
C GLY A 64 -6.16 9.74 17.45
N PRO A 65 -5.33 10.27 18.36
CA PRO A 65 -4.46 11.43 18.08
C PRO A 65 -3.40 11.20 17.00
N ASN A 66 -3.02 9.96 16.77
CA ASN A 66 -1.99 9.58 15.80
C ASN A 66 -2.57 9.20 14.42
N ILE A 67 -3.86 9.37 14.20
CA ILE A 67 -4.50 9.04 12.92
C ILE A 67 -3.81 9.77 11.77
N GLY A 68 -3.45 9.04 10.72
CA GLY A 68 -2.75 9.57 9.56
C GLY A 68 -1.27 9.89 9.76
N LEU A 69 -0.79 10.00 11.00
CA LEU A 69 0.63 10.23 11.31
C LEU A 69 1.44 8.95 11.41
N ILE A 70 0.79 7.87 11.76
CA ILE A 70 1.36 6.53 11.74
C ILE A 70 0.66 5.76 10.63
N SER A 71 1.43 5.21 9.74
CA SER A 71 0.95 4.46 8.58
C SER A 71 1.72 3.15 8.43
N TYR A 72 1.34 2.35 7.46
CA TYR A 72 1.96 1.06 7.21
C TYR A 72 2.30 0.90 5.74
N LEU A 73 3.45 0.29 5.48
CA LEU A 73 3.91 0.02 4.12
C LEU A 73 2.93 -0.91 3.40
N ALA A 74 2.57 -0.58 2.18
CA ALA A 74 1.73 -1.44 1.34
C ALA A 74 2.42 -2.79 1.08
N SER A 75 1.63 -3.81 0.77
CA SER A 75 2.10 -5.21 0.75
C SER A 75 3.27 -5.48 -0.20
N PHE A 76 3.29 -4.85 -1.37
CA PHE A 76 4.37 -5.01 -2.37
C PHE A 76 5.38 -3.87 -2.39
N ALA A 77 5.18 -2.84 -1.59
CA ALA A 77 6.09 -1.69 -1.55
C ALA A 77 7.41 -2.03 -0.88
N LYS A 78 8.45 -1.35 -1.29
CA LYS A 78 9.77 -1.41 -0.66
C LYS A 78 10.37 -0.01 -0.55
N ILE A 79 11.38 0.12 0.31
CA ILE A 79 12.13 1.36 0.48
C ILE A 79 13.45 1.24 -0.28
N ASN A 80 13.75 2.23 -1.12
CA ASN A 80 14.98 2.25 -1.90
C ASN A 80 16.19 2.73 -1.07
N LYS A 81 17.36 2.72 -1.67
CA LYS A 81 18.62 3.15 -1.03
C LYS A 81 18.63 4.62 -0.59
N TYR A 82 17.77 5.45 -1.14
CA TYR A 82 17.64 6.86 -0.79
C TYR A 82 16.57 7.13 0.28
N GLY A 83 15.83 6.11 0.71
CA GLY A 83 14.76 6.23 1.70
C GLY A 83 13.38 6.52 1.11
N PHE A 84 13.20 6.53 -0.20
CA PHE A 84 11.90 6.69 -0.85
C PHE A 84 11.17 5.36 -0.99
N ILE A 85 9.84 5.40 -0.89
CA ILE A 85 9.01 4.21 -1.05
C ILE A 85 8.74 3.99 -2.53
N GLU A 86 8.97 2.78 -2.99
CA GLU A 86 8.75 2.34 -4.37
C GLU A 86 7.63 1.30 -4.45
N ALA A 87 6.87 1.37 -5.52
CA ALA A 87 5.84 0.38 -5.85
C ALA A 87 6.20 -0.38 -7.14
N PRO A 88 5.83 -1.68 -7.24
CA PRO A 88 6.11 -2.48 -8.41
C PRO A 88 5.04 -2.29 -9.49
N TYR A 89 5.47 -2.26 -10.75
CA TYR A 89 4.60 -2.21 -11.92
C TYR A 89 5.12 -3.12 -13.03
N ARG A 90 4.21 -3.73 -13.76
CA ARG A 90 4.53 -4.55 -14.94
C ARG A 90 4.70 -3.64 -16.15
N LYS A 91 5.80 -3.80 -16.86
CA LYS A 91 6.09 -3.02 -18.05
C LYS A 91 5.27 -3.50 -19.25
N ILE A 92 4.74 -2.56 -20.03
CA ILE A 92 4.05 -2.83 -21.30
C ILE A 92 5.01 -2.56 -22.44
N ASN A 93 5.16 -3.54 -23.33
CA ASN A 93 5.93 -3.36 -24.56
C ASN A 93 5.09 -2.54 -25.56
N LYS A 94 5.54 -1.33 -25.87
CA LYS A 94 4.83 -0.40 -26.77
C LYS A 94 4.73 -0.89 -28.22
N GLU A 95 5.68 -1.68 -28.68
CA GLU A 95 5.70 -2.17 -30.06
C GLU A 95 4.69 -3.29 -30.28
N THR A 96 4.56 -4.17 -29.30
CA THR A 96 3.69 -5.36 -29.42
C THR A 96 2.38 -5.22 -28.66
N GLY A 97 2.25 -4.24 -27.76
CA GLY A 97 1.09 -4.07 -26.90
C GLY A 97 0.96 -5.15 -25.81
N VAL A 98 2.01 -5.93 -25.57
CA VAL A 98 2.02 -7.03 -24.60
C VAL A 98 2.44 -6.53 -23.21
N VAL A 99 1.67 -6.90 -22.21
CA VAL A 99 2.06 -6.72 -20.80
C VAL A 99 3.09 -7.78 -20.45
N THR A 100 4.31 -7.36 -20.15
CA THR A 100 5.43 -8.27 -19.83
C THR A 100 5.41 -8.68 -18.38
N ASP A 101 6.17 -9.71 -18.03
CA ASP A 101 6.42 -10.11 -16.64
C ASP A 101 7.59 -9.33 -16.00
N GLU A 102 8.18 -8.38 -16.75
CA GLU A 102 9.20 -7.50 -16.22
C GLU A 102 8.59 -6.52 -15.22
N VAL A 103 9.02 -6.62 -13.97
CA VAL A 103 8.56 -5.76 -12.88
C VAL A 103 9.56 -4.65 -12.64
N THR A 104 9.09 -3.41 -12.71
CA THR A 104 9.89 -2.21 -12.43
C THR A 104 9.37 -1.54 -11.18
N TYR A 105 10.26 -1.26 -10.23
CA TYR A 105 9.94 -0.49 -9.03
C TYR A 105 10.14 0.99 -9.31
N MET A 106 9.12 1.78 -9.02
CA MET A 106 9.12 3.23 -9.25
C MET A 106 8.72 4.00 -8.01
N THR A 107 9.40 5.13 -7.78
CA THR A 107 8.98 6.16 -6.83
C THR A 107 7.79 6.94 -7.41
N ALA A 108 7.09 7.72 -6.57
CA ALA A 108 5.90 8.46 -7.00
C ALA A 108 6.19 9.52 -8.08
N ASP A 109 7.32 10.19 -8.01
CA ASP A 109 7.75 11.18 -8.99
C ASP A 109 8.06 10.56 -10.36
N MET A 110 8.61 9.36 -10.38
CA MET A 110 8.82 8.60 -11.63
C MET A 110 7.49 8.15 -12.23
N GLU A 111 6.58 7.65 -11.40
CA GLU A 111 5.25 7.19 -11.82
C GLU A 111 4.40 8.31 -12.43
N ASP A 112 4.55 9.55 -11.98
CA ASP A 112 3.84 10.73 -12.50
C ASP A 112 4.04 10.96 -14.01
N ASN A 113 5.08 10.40 -14.59
CA ASN A 113 5.36 10.51 -16.02
C ASN A 113 4.66 9.45 -16.88
N PHE A 114 4.01 8.47 -16.28
CA PHE A 114 3.48 7.30 -16.97
C PHE A 114 1.99 7.10 -16.74
N TYR A 115 1.32 6.52 -17.73
CA TYR A 115 -0.03 5.99 -17.63
C TYR A 115 0.03 4.56 -17.14
N VAL A 116 -0.70 4.25 -16.09
CA VAL A 116 -0.69 2.93 -15.43
C VAL A 116 -2.08 2.32 -15.49
N ALA A 117 -2.18 1.15 -16.10
CA ALA A 117 -3.44 0.40 -16.19
C ALA A 117 -3.76 -0.29 -14.85
N GLN A 118 -5.05 -0.48 -14.57
CA GLN A 118 -5.53 -1.21 -13.41
C GLN A 118 -5.20 -2.70 -13.52
N ALA A 119 -4.91 -3.34 -12.38
CA ALA A 119 -4.56 -4.76 -12.33
C ALA A 119 -5.72 -5.71 -12.73
N ASN A 120 -6.96 -5.24 -12.62
CA ASN A 120 -8.15 -6.02 -12.94
C ASN A 120 -8.57 -5.97 -14.42
N GLU A 121 -7.86 -5.21 -15.25
CA GLU A 121 -8.10 -5.23 -16.70
C GLU A 121 -7.80 -6.61 -17.29
N PRO A 122 -8.74 -7.21 -18.02
CA PRO A 122 -8.53 -8.54 -18.58
C PRO A 122 -7.46 -8.54 -19.67
N LEU A 123 -6.61 -9.54 -19.63
CA LEU A 123 -5.59 -9.81 -20.64
C LEU A 123 -5.95 -11.10 -21.40
N ASP A 124 -5.59 -11.16 -22.68
CA ASP A 124 -5.70 -12.37 -23.48
C ASP A 124 -4.57 -13.37 -23.19
N GLU A 125 -4.57 -14.52 -23.85
CA GLU A 125 -3.55 -15.55 -23.72
C GLU A 125 -2.13 -15.07 -24.11
N ASN A 126 -2.06 -14.02 -24.92
CA ASN A 126 -0.81 -13.42 -25.36
C ASN A 126 -0.34 -12.25 -24.48
N GLY A 127 -1.08 -11.95 -23.42
CA GLY A 127 -0.77 -10.83 -22.51
C GLY A 127 -1.14 -9.45 -23.05
N ARG A 128 -2.06 -9.37 -24.01
CA ARG A 128 -2.60 -8.10 -24.52
C ARG A 128 -3.92 -7.76 -23.87
N PHE A 129 -4.26 -6.48 -23.80
CA PHE A 129 -5.57 -6.04 -23.33
C PHE A 129 -6.67 -6.55 -24.26
N VAL A 130 -7.72 -7.11 -23.66
CA VAL A 130 -8.91 -7.59 -24.38
C VAL A 130 -9.74 -6.42 -24.91
N HIS A 131 -9.83 -5.34 -24.12
CA HIS A 131 -10.57 -4.15 -24.50
C HIS A 131 -9.69 -3.14 -25.22
N SER A 132 -10.27 -2.46 -26.23
CA SER A 132 -9.60 -1.37 -26.94
C SER A 132 -9.41 -0.13 -26.08
N ARG A 133 -10.31 0.08 -25.13
CA ARG A 133 -10.22 1.14 -24.12
C ARG A 133 -10.00 0.52 -22.75
N VAL A 134 -9.02 1.02 -22.04
CA VAL A 134 -8.53 0.49 -20.76
C VAL A 134 -8.66 1.56 -19.70
N VAL A 135 -9.11 1.16 -18.52
CA VAL A 135 -9.17 2.01 -17.34
C VAL A 135 -7.82 1.98 -16.63
N GLY A 136 -7.34 3.14 -16.28
CA GLY A 136 -6.10 3.28 -15.52
C GLY A 136 -6.06 4.61 -14.78
N ARG A 137 -4.87 5.02 -14.43
CA ARG A 137 -4.66 6.30 -13.76
C ARG A 137 -3.46 7.04 -14.34
N TYR A 138 -3.55 8.34 -14.27
CA TYR A 138 -2.47 9.27 -14.55
C TYR A 138 -2.43 10.32 -13.45
N ARG A 139 -1.36 10.33 -12.66
CA ARG A 139 -1.24 11.14 -11.45
C ARG A 139 -2.39 10.87 -10.48
N ASP A 140 -3.24 11.86 -10.21
CA ASP A 140 -4.39 11.79 -9.30
C ASP A 140 -5.73 11.47 -9.99
N GLU A 141 -5.73 11.33 -11.31
CA GLU A 141 -6.94 11.12 -12.12
C GLU A 141 -7.09 9.67 -12.58
N PHE A 142 -8.33 9.18 -12.53
CA PHE A 142 -8.73 7.98 -13.24
C PHE A 142 -9.04 8.34 -14.69
N VAL A 143 -8.46 7.57 -15.61
CA VAL A 143 -8.60 7.81 -17.04
C VAL A 143 -9.03 6.53 -17.76
N GLU A 144 -9.84 6.71 -18.79
CA GLU A 144 -10.18 5.65 -19.74
C GLU A 144 -9.64 6.03 -21.10
N LEU A 145 -8.60 5.34 -21.54
CA LEU A 145 -7.84 5.67 -22.74
C LEU A 145 -7.65 4.43 -23.62
N PRO A 146 -7.29 4.62 -24.93
CA PRO A 146 -6.87 3.50 -25.77
C PRO A 146 -5.72 2.72 -25.13
N ALA A 147 -5.74 1.40 -25.28
CA ALA A 147 -4.74 0.50 -24.68
C ALA A 147 -3.28 0.87 -25.00
N GLU A 148 -3.05 1.44 -26.18
CA GLU A 148 -1.72 1.87 -26.64
C GLU A 148 -1.09 3.01 -25.84
N ARG A 149 -1.91 3.73 -25.08
CA ARG A 149 -1.44 4.89 -24.28
C ARG A 149 -0.78 4.48 -22.97
N PHE A 150 -1.05 3.28 -22.49
CA PHE A 150 -0.54 2.80 -21.21
C PHE A 150 0.91 2.32 -21.30
N ASP A 151 1.69 2.67 -20.30
CA ASP A 151 3.13 2.36 -20.20
C ASP A 151 3.40 1.20 -19.24
N TYR A 152 2.59 1.09 -18.19
CA TYR A 152 2.70 0.09 -17.13
C TYR A 152 1.32 -0.42 -16.73
N MET A 153 1.32 -1.53 -16.01
CA MET A 153 0.14 -2.12 -15.39
C MET A 153 0.43 -2.47 -13.94
N ASP A 154 -0.56 -2.30 -13.07
CA ASP A 154 -0.45 -2.74 -11.68
C ASP A 154 -0.19 -4.25 -11.60
N VAL A 155 0.65 -4.66 -10.66
CA VAL A 155 1.00 -6.08 -10.47
C VAL A 155 -0.18 -6.87 -9.90
N SER A 156 -0.91 -6.29 -8.93
CA SER A 156 -2.04 -6.92 -8.25
C SER A 156 -2.95 -5.86 -7.62
N PRO A 157 -4.26 -6.11 -7.52
CA PRO A 157 -5.16 -5.23 -6.76
C PRO A 157 -4.78 -5.13 -5.27
N LYS A 158 -4.15 -6.17 -4.72
CA LYS A 158 -3.70 -6.22 -3.31
C LYS A 158 -2.51 -5.31 -3.00
N MET A 159 -1.86 -4.76 -4.01
CA MET A 159 -0.71 -3.89 -3.81
C MET A 159 -1.05 -2.56 -3.13
N VAL A 160 -2.32 -2.17 -3.12
CA VAL A 160 -2.79 -0.89 -2.57
C VAL A 160 -2.81 -0.88 -1.05
N VAL A 161 -3.03 -2.03 -0.42
CA VAL A 161 -3.27 -2.18 1.01
C VAL A 161 -2.09 -2.83 1.72
N SER A 162 -2.02 -2.65 3.04
CA SER A 162 -1.02 -3.31 3.89
C SER A 162 -1.30 -4.80 4.04
N VAL A 163 -0.34 -5.53 4.61
CA VAL A 163 -0.47 -6.98 4.86
C VAL A 163 -1.68 -7.29 5.75
N ALA A 164 -1.86 -6.54 6.84
CA ALA A 164 -2.98 -6.77 7.76
C ALA A 164 -4.33 -6.49 7.09
N THR A 165 -4.44 -5.40 6.36
CA THR A 165 -5.67 -5.04 5.63
C THR A 165 -5.99 -6.05 4.53
N ALA A 166 -4.98 -6.59 3.85
CA ALA A 166 -5.16 -7.60 2.81
C ALA A 166 -5.71 -8.94 3.35
N MET A 167 -5.62 -9.18 4.64
CA MET A 167 -6.15 -10.38 5.29
C MET A 167 -7.64 -10.28 5.67
N ILE A 168 -8.27 -9.13 5.51
CA ILE A 168 -9.70 -8.97 5.78
C ILE A 168 -10.49 -9.63 4.65
N PRO A 169 -11.33 -10.65 4.93
CA PRO A 169 -12.15 -11.28 3.91
C PRO A 169 -13.22 -10.31 3.41
N PHE A 170 -13.49 -10.34 2.11
CA PHE A 170 -14.46 -9.46 1.44
C PHE A 170 -14.21 -7.96 1.68
N LEU A 171 -12.95 -7.57 1.73
CA LEU A 171 -12.55 -6.19 1.97
C LEU A 171 -13.19 -5.20 0.98
N GLU A 172 -13.34 -5.60 -0.28
CA GLU A 172 -13.93 -4.81 -1.35
C GLU A 172 -15.40 -4.43 -1.10
N ASN A 173 -16.08 -5.15 -0.23
CA ASN A 173 -17.47 -4.90 0.15
C ASN A 173 -17.62 -4.12 1.46
N ASP A 174 -16.51 -3.86 2.16
CA ASP A 174 -16.52 -3.18 3.45
C ASP A 174 -16.36 -1.67 3.30
N ASP A 175 -17.01 -0.93 4.22
CA ASP A 175 -16.73 0.49 4.41
C ASP A 175 -15.31 0.70 4.96
N ALA A 176 -14.62 1.73 4.48
CA ALA A 176 -13.26 2.02 4.88
C ALA A 176 -13.07 2.22 6.40
N ASN A 177 -14.05 2.83 7.07
CA ASN A 177 -14.01 3.02 8.52
C ASN A 177 -14.02 1.68 9.27
N ARG A 178 -14.84 0.73 8.82
CA ARG A 178 -14.91 -0.60 9.43
C ARG A 178 -13.70 -1.45 9.10
N ALA A 179 -13.15 -1.31 7.90
CA ALA A 179 -11.90 -1.95 7.50
C ALA A 179 -10.72 -1.47 8.34
N LEU A 180 -10.65 -0.18 8.65
CA LEU A 180 -9.66 0.41 9.56
C LEU A 180 -9.75 -0.22 10.95
N MET A 181 -10.93 -0.30 11.51
CA MET A 181 -11.18 -0.93 12.82
C MET A 181 -10.77 -2.41 12.80
N GLY A 182 -11.15 -3.15 11.77
CA GLY A 182 -10.83 -4.56 11.59
C GLY A 182 -9.32 -4.80 11.47
N ALA A 183 -8.61 -4.00 10.70
CA ALA A 183 -7.16 -4.07 10.57
C ALA A 183 -6.45 -3.86 11.92
N ASN A 184 -6.90 -2.89 12.70
CA ASN A 184 -6.38 -2.64 14.04
C ASN A 184 -6.68 -3.78 15.02
N MET A 185 -7.88 -4.34 14.96
CA MET A 185 -8.28 -5.45 15.83
C MET A 185 -7.54 -6.77 15.52
N GLN A 186 -7.17 -7.02 14.28
CA GLN A 186 -6.37 -8.21 13.92
C GLN A 186 -5.03 -8.26 14.68
N ARG A 187 -4.40 -7.13 14.91
CA ARG A 187 -3.15 -7.05 15.68
C ARG A 187 -3.34 -7.32 17.17
N GLN A 188 -4.56 -7.21 17.68
CA GLN A 188 -4.90 -7.43 19.08
C GLN A 188 -5.35 -8.88 19.36
N ALA A 189 -5.51 -9.70 18.32
CA ALA A 189 -5.96 -11.07 18.44
C ALA A 189 -4.95 -11.92 19.23
N VAL A 190 -5.43 -12.57 20.28
CA VAL A 190 -4.60 -13.46 21.10
C VAL A 190 -4.61 -14.86 20.49
N PRO A 191 -3.44 -15.50 20.25
CA PRO A 191 -3.38 -16.87 19.77
C PRO A 191 -4.01 -17.83 20.79
N LEU A 192 -4.92 -18.66 20.32
CA LEU A 192 -5.56 -19.68 21.18
C LEU A 192 -4.68 -20.93 21.25
N LEU A 193 -4.76 -21.64 22.38
CA LEU A 193 -4.08 -22.93 22.57
C LEU A 193 -4.59 -23.97 21.58
N VAL A 194 -5.89 -23.98 21.33
CA VAL A 194 -6.54 -24.74 20.26
C VAL A 194 -7.13 -23.73 19.28
N THR A 195 -6.59 -23.71 18.08
CA THR A 195 -7.03 -22.78 17.04
C THR A 195 -8.34 -23.23 16.41
N GLU A 196 -9.18 -22.27 16.06
CA GLU A 196 -10.41 -22.48 15.30
C GLU A 196 -10.28 -21.91 13.90
N SER A 197 -10.92 -22.55 12.92
CA SER A 197 -11.00 -22.02 11.57
C SER A 197 -11.96 -20.83 11.52
N PRO A 198 -11.68 -19.77 10.74
CA PRO A 198 -12.61 -18.68 10.57
C PRO A 198 -13.90 -19.16 9.88
N ILE A 199 -15.01 -18.54 10.24
CA ILE A 199 -16.32 -18.85 9.65
C ILE A 199 -16.40 -18.40 8.19
N VAL A 200 -15.64 -17.37 7.85
CA VAL A 200 -15.59 -16.76 6.51
C VAL A 200 -14.20 -16.93 5.90
#